data_a06b3277be30858d303d43c49401fb54
#
_entry.id   a06b3277be30858d303d43c49401fb54
#
_cell.length_a   1.000
_cell.length_b   1.000
_cell.length_c   1.000
_cell.angle_alpha   90.00
_cell.angle_beta   90.00
_cell.angle_gamma   90.00
#
_symmetry.space_group_name_H-M   'P 1'
#
loop_
_entity.id
_entity.type
_entity.pdbx_description
1 polymer ?
#
loop_
_entity_poly.entity_id
_entity_poly.type
_entity_poly.pdbx_seq_one_letter_code
_entity_poly.pdbx_strand_id
1 'polypeptide(L)'
;SVGINKGREVSMNFLKHRKSLLTSAALAVTIGLTSGCASINSGLQSGELPPQGAFIAENGMQFNVQPLSLANLPTSPAYSGARSASSSMKNSRVRELLNGSRAADYRISTSDILSINLIGYPEITPPIPSTAITTATNPYASGYPVDQQGYIQFPLVGRVKASGLTVSQFTNNLRSQLQRYLKYPDPQVKIVNYRGNKFFIDGEVRQPGEFNIADAPVSLYGAISMAGGATPEGDSNSVTLVRRGVKYELGLRDLQNMGLSANQIYLQDGDSIHVNSLDRNKVYVLGEFGDIKPLEIPEQGISLSQVIGQSKGLNPLTANAAKVYVVRDHGNASYTDIYYVNLQTVTNLALANRFEMQPDDIVYVDPTGLTRWSRFVNSILPSSTAIRQISGL
;
A
#
# COMPACT_ATOMS: atom_id res chain seq x y z
N SER A 1 -44.27 -93.09 -14.61
CA SER A 1 -44.07 -92.18 -13.47
C SER A 1 -42.65 -91.61 -13.41
N VAL A 2 -42.30 -90.78 -14.31
CA VAL A 2 -41.09 -89.95 -14.18
C VAL A 2 -41.41 -88.60 -14.92
N GLY A 3 -41.64 -87.53 -14.20
CA GLY A 3 -41.94 -86.29 -14.91
C GLY A 3 -42.28 -85.01 -14.12
N ILE A 4 -42.02 -84.99 -12.80
CA ILE A 4 -42.44 -83.81 -12.01
C ILE A 4 -41.25 -83.11 -11.29
N ASN A 5 -40.00 -83.49 -11.53
CA ASN A 5 -38.89 -82.94 -10.72
C ASN A 5 -37.93 -81.91 -11.47
N LYS A 6 -38.14 -81.74 -12.78
CA LYS A 6 -37.27 -80.76 -13.57
C LYS A 6 -37.75 -79.32 -13.55
N GLY A 7 -39.04 -79.06 -13.28
CA GLY A 7 -39.60 -77.73 -13.26
C GLY A 7 -39.27 -76.89 -12.01
N ARG A 8 -38.99 -77.57 -10.88
CA ARG A 8 -38.75 -76.85 -9.63
C ARG A 8 -37.29 -76.37 -9.46
N GLU A 9 -36.31 -77.06 -10.04
CA GLU A 9 -34.91 -76.62 -10.03
C GLU A 9 -34.63 -75.46 -10.95
N VAL A 10 -35.27 -75.39 -12.15
CA VAL A 10 -35.11 -74.27 -13.09
C VAL A 10 -35.73 -73.00 -12.51
N SER A 11 -36.88 -73.11 -11.81
CA SER A 11 -37.51 -71.95 -11.17
C SER A 11 -36.68 -71.39 -9.99
N MET A 12 -36.03 -72.28 -9.22
CA MET A 12 -35.21 -71.87 -8.07
C MET A 12 -33.88 -71.20 -8.52
N ASN A 13 -33.27 -71.62 -9.60
CA ASN A 13 -32.07 -71.03 -10.15
C ASN A 13 -32.35 -69.65 -10.80
N PHE A 14 -33.53 -69.50 -11.41
CA PHE A 14 -33.92 -68.21 -11.99
C PHE A 14 -34.18 -67.12 -10.91
N LEU A 15 -34.76 -67.54 -9.77
CA LEU A 15 -34.97 -66.64 -8.63
C LEU A 15 -33.68 -66.33 -7.89
N LYS A 16 -32.68 -67.19 -7.84
CA LYS A 16 -31.37 -66.93 -7.27
C LYS A 16 -30.56 -65.94 -8.09
N HIS A 17 -30.59 -66.08 -9.43
CA HIS A 17 -29.91 -65.10 -10.31
C HIS A 17 -30.56 -63.73 -10.31
N ARG A 18 -31.89 -63.62 -10.18
CA ARG A 18 -32.56 -62.35 -10.06
C ARG A 18 -32.25 -61.62 -8.74
N LYS A 19 -32.13 -62.34 -7.63
CA LYS A 19 -31.75 -61.77 -6.34
C LYS A 19 -30.27 -61.30 -6.33
N SER A 20 -29.37 -62.02 -6.98
CA SER A 20 -27.96 -61.64 -7.07
C SER A 20 -27.75 -60.44 -7.98
N LEU A 21 -28.51 -60.30 -9.07
CA LEU A 21 -28.47 -59.11 -9.95
C LEU A 21 -29.05 -57.85 -9.28
N LEU A 22 -30.12 -58.01 -8.48
CA LEU A 22 -30.69 -56.86 -7.73
C LEU A 22 -29.80 -56.43 -6.57
N THR A 23 -29.10 -57.35 -5.89
CA THR A 23 -28.15 -57.00 -4.83
C THR A 23 -26.87 -56.39 -5.40
N SER A 24 -26.38 -56.81 -6.57
CA SER A 24 -25.22 -56.22 -7.23
C SER A 24 -25.54 -54.84 -7.79
N ALA A 25 -26.75 -54.62 -8.32
CA ALA A 25 -27.18 -53.30 -8.78
C ALA A 25 -27.40 -52.34 -7.61
N ALA A 26 -27.95 -52.78 -6.48
CA ALA A 26 -28.10 -51.95 -5.27
C ALA A 26 -26.75 -51.61 -4.65
N LEU A 27 -25.77 -52.51 -4.66
CA LEU A 27 -24.43 -52.29 -4.13
C LEU A 27 -23.63 -51.34 -5.05
N ALA A 28 -23.77 -51.41 -6.38
CA ALA A 28 -23.14 -50.52 -7.33
C ALA A 28 -23.72 -49.09 -7.23
N VAL A 29 -25.01 -48.93 -6.96
CA VAL A 29 -25.63 -47.61 -6.74
C VAL A 29 -25.22 -47.02 -5.41
N THR A 30 -25.05 -47.80 -4.34
CA THR A 30 -24.57 -47.29 -3.04
C THR A 30 -23.08 -46.94 -3.05
N ILE A 31 -22.22 -47.66 -3.78
CA ILE A 31 -20.80 -47.31 -3.94
C ILE A 31 -20.64 -46.09 -4.85
N GLY A 32 -21.48 -45.92 -5.88
CA GLY A 32 -21.51 -44.73 -6.74
C GLY A 32 -21.93 -43.48 -6.01
N LEU A 33 -22.77 -43.56 -4.98
CA LEU A 33 -23.20 -42.45 -4.17
C LEU A 33 -22.16 -41.96 -3.14
N THR A 34 -21.26 -42.86 -2.69
CA THR A 34 -20.21 -42.47 -1.72
C THR A 34 -18.95 -41.94 -2.36
N SER A 35 -18.62 -42.29 -3.60
CA SER A 35 -17.45 -41.76 -4.31
C SER A 35 -17.71 -40.45 -5.06
N GLY A 36 -19.00 -40.06 -5.21
CA GLY A 36 -19.36 -38.76 -5.85
C GLY A 36 -19.25 -37.55 -4.94
N CYS A 37 -19.12 -37.73 -3.61
CA CYS A 37 -19.08 -36.57 -2.70
C CYS A 37 -17.73 -35.84 -2.62
N ALA A 38 -16.65 -36.44 -3.13
CA ALA A 38 -15.30 -35.82 -3.00
C ALA A 38 -14.93 -34.87 -4.16
N SER A 39 -15.66 -34.86 -5.28
CA SER A 39 -15.26 -34.11 -6.48
C SER A 39 -16.19 -32.95 -6.87
N ILE A 40 -17.26 -32.70 -6.10
CA ILE A 40 -18.26 -31.67 -6.48
C ILE A 40 -18.13 -30.41 -5.58
N ASN A 41 -17.05 -30.28 -4.86
CA ASN A 41 -16.79 -29.12 -3.99
C ASN A 41 -15.94 -28.08 -4.71
N SER A 42 -16.39 -27.62 -5.89
CA SER A 42 -15.68 -26.65 -6.70
C SER A 42 -15.96 -25.18 -6.30
N GLY A 43 -16.67 -24.97 -5.19
CA GLY A 43 -16.94 -23.60 -4.68
C GLY A 43 -15.98 -23.22 -3.56
N LEU A 44 -15.64 -21.94 -3.50
CA LEU A 44 -14.90 -21.37 -2.37
C LEU A 44 -15.70 -21.57 -1.08
N GLN A 45 -15.07 -22.12 -0.03
CA GLN A 45 -15.71 -22.38 1.27
C GLN A 45 -14.72 -22.04 2.38
N SER A 46 -15.25 -21.66 3.56
CA SER A 46 -14.42 -21.41 4.75
C SER A 46 -13.72 -22.69 5.28
N GLY A 47 -14.15 -23.86 4.82
CA GLY A 47 -13.70 -25.13 5.38
C GLY A 47 -14.20 -25.37 6.80
N GLU A 48 -13.59 -26.32 7.49
CA GLU A 48 -13.84 -26.57 8.91
C GLU A 48 -12.85 -25.75 9.75
N LEU A 49 -13.21 -24.49 9.99
CA LEU A 49 -12.44 -23.65 10.90
C LEU A 49 -12.79 -23.97 12.35
N PRO A 50 -11.79 -24.05 13.26
CA PRO A 50 -12.06 -24.12 14.68
C PRO A 50 -12.82 -22.86 15.13
N PRO A 51 -13.67 -22.94 16.15
CA PRO A 51 -14.43 -21.78 16.63
C PRO A 51 -13.52 -20.68 17.18
N GLN A 52 -12.35 -21.01 17.67
CA GLN A 52 -11.35 -20.10 18.19
C GLN A 52 -10.00 -20.79 18.35
N GLY A 53 -8.92 -20.02 18.21
CA GLY A 53 -7.56 -20.45 18.48
C GLY A 53 -6.69 -20.64 17.26
N ALA A 54 -5.45 -21.01 17.50
CA ALA A 54 -4.46 -21.24 16.45
C ALA A 54 -4.60 -22.64 15.86
N PHE A 55 -4.45 -22.76 14.54
CA PHE A 55 -4.35 -24.04 13.85
C PHE A 55 -3.38 -23.92 12.67
N ILE A 56 -2.88 -25.06 12.21
CA ILE A 56 -2.03 -25.16 11.03
C ILE A 56 -2.86 -25.83 9.93
N ALA A 57 -2.99 -25.14 8.79
CA ALA A 57 -3.67 -25.68 7.63
C ALA A 57 -2.79 -26.72 6.91
N GLU A 58 -3.39 -27.49 6.01
CA GLU A 58 -2.67 -28.51 5.21
C GLU A 58 -1.52 -27.91 4.37
N ASN A 59 -1.62 -26.64 3.99
CA ASN A 59 -0.57 -25.90 3.27
C ASN A 59 0.59 -25.43 4.17
N GLY A 60 0.57 -25.76 5.48
CA GLY A 60 1.60 -25.39 6.46
C GLY A 60 1.48 -23.97 7.01
N MET A 61 0.51 -23.17 6.56
CA MET A 61 0.27 -21.84 7.12
C MET A 61 -0.39 -21.93 8.50
N GLN A 62 0.06 -21.06 9.40
CA GLN A 62 -0.56 -20.91 10.71
C GLN A 62 -1.65 -19.85 10.66
N PHE A 63 -2.80 -20.19 11.20
CA PHE A 63 -3.95 -19.31 11.32
C PHE A 63 -4.35 -19.15 12.77
N ASN A 64 -4.88 -17.97 13.11
CA ASN A 64 -5.46 -17.69 14.41
C ASN A 64 -6.90 -17.23 14.22
N VAL A 65 -7.85 -18.06 14.58
CA VAL A 65 -9.29 -17.79 14.43
C VAL A 65 -9.80 -17.09 15.68
N GLN A 66 -10.45 -15.93 15.49
CA GLN A 66 -10.95 -15.10 16.58
C GLN A 66 -12.38 -14.63 16.30
N PRO A 67 -13.34 -14.87 17.22
CA PRO A 67 -14.64 -14.20 17.15
C PRO A 67 -14.45 -12.70 17.37
N LEU A 68 -15.09 -11.89 16.57
CA LEU A 68 -15.03 -10.44 16.71
C LEU A 68 -15.74 -10.01 18.01
N SER A 69 -15.01 -9.33 18.88
CA SER A 69 -15.49 -8.83 20.18
C SER A 69 -14.83 -7.48 20.50
N LEU A 70 -15.34 -6.76 21.49
CA LEU A 70 -14.72 -5.51 21.93
C LEU A 70 -13.28 -5.69 22.44
N ALA A 71 -12.95 -6.87 22.93
CA ALA A 71 -11.62 -7.17 23.48
C ALA A 71 -10.54 -7.40 22.40
N ASN A 72 -10.93 -7.84 21.19
CA ASN A 72 -10.03 -8.15 20.10
C ASN A 72 -10.30 -7.35 18.83
N LEU A 73 -11.07 -6.25 18.92
CA LEU A 73 -11.16 -5.30 17.83
C LEU A 73 -9.74 -4.85 17.48
N PRO A 74 -9.28 -5.04 16.23
CA PRO A 74 -8.05 -4.40 15.79
C PRO A 74 -8.32 -2.90 15.81
N THR A 75 -7.86 -2.27 16.86
CA THR A 75 -8.06 -0.85 17.06
C THR A 75 -7.17 -0.08 16.12
N SER A 76 -7.78 0.84 15.38
CA SER A 76 -7.05 1.92 14.72
C SER A 76 -6.09 2.59 15.73
N PRO A 77 -4.89 2.98 15.30
CA PRO A 77 -3.95 3.71 16.18
C PRO A 77 -4.55 4.91 16.90
N ALA A 78 -5.68 5.42 16.41
CA ALA A 78 -6.41 6.54 17.02
C ALA A 78 -7.15 6.18 18.32
N TYR A 79 -7.42 4.89 18.59
CA TYR A 79 -8.29 4.46 19.71
C TYR A 79 -7.63 3.56 20.76
N SER A 80 -6.43 3.01 20.51
CA SER A 80 -5.77 2.14 21.47
C SER A 80 -4.56 2.77 22.13
N GLY A 81 -4.59 2.86 23.44
CA GLY A 81 -3.41 3.13 24.25
C GLY A 81 -2.38 1.98 24.30
N ALA A 82 -2.63 0.87 23.61
CA ALA A 82 -1.73 -0.29 23.49
C ALA A 82 -1.09 -0.29 22.11
N ARG A 83 0.01 0.42 21.97
CA ARG A 83 0.83 0.44 20.77
C ARG A 83 1.51 -0.91 20.58
N SER A 84 1.25 -1.59 19.47
CA SER A 84 2.08 -2.73 19.07
C SER A 84 3.55 -2.30 18.93
N ALA A 85 4.49 -3.18 19.22
CA ALA A 85 5.93 -2.88 19.14
C ALA A 85 6.36 -2.34 17.76
N SER A 86 5.67 -2.76 16.70
CA SER A 86 5.86 -2.28 15.33
C SER A 86 5.49 -0.81 15.15
N SER A 87 4.35 -0.36 15.70
CA SER A 87 3.95 1.05 15.64
C SER A 87 4.84 1.94 16.51
N SER A 88 5.36 1.42 17.63
CA SER A 88 6.32 2.13 18.47
C SER A 88 7.64 2.38 17.76
N MET A 89 8.18 1.40 17.04
CA MET A 89 9.40 1.57 16.21
C MET A 89 9.18 2.54 15.04
N LYS A 90 8.03 2.46 14.39
CA LYS A 90 7.66 3.40 13.31
C LYS A 90 7.61 4.83 13.85
N ASN A 91 6.97 5.04 15.00
CA ASN A 91 6.86 6.35 15.64
C ASN A 91 8.21 6.89 16.16
N SER A 92 9.11 6.05 16.64
CA SER A 92 10.44 6.48 17.06
C SER A 92 11.30 6.96 15.88
N ARG A 93 11.26 6.25 14.75
CA ARG A 93 11.94 6.65 13.51
C ARG A 93 11.41 7.96 12.94
N VAL A 94 10.10 8.17 12.97
CA VAL A 94 9.50 9.43 12.52
C VAL A 94 9.93 10.59 13.42
N ARG A 95 10.01 10.39 14.74
CA ARG A 95 10.52 11.43 15.67
C ARG A 95 12.01 11.70 15.47
N GLU A 96 12.80 10.70 15.18
CA GLU A 96 14.22 10.85 14.83
C GLU A 96 14.36 11.67 13.54
N LEU A 97 13.55 11.36 12.51
CA LEU A 97 13.49 12.13 11.28
C LEU A 97 13.16 13.60 11.54
N LEU A 98 12.17 13.89 12.38
CA LEU A 98 11.76 15.24 12.74
C LEU A 98 12.86 16.00 13.49
N ASN A 99 13.53 15.35 14.43
CA ASN A 99 14.64 15.95 15.17
C ASN A 99 15.82 16.28 14.25
N GLY A 100 16.04 15.49 13.21
CA GLY A 100 17.06 15.71 12.19
C GLY A 100 16.64 16.63 11.03
N SER A 101 15.35 17.01 10.96
CA SER A 101 14.76 17.75 9.84
C SER A 101 14.46 19.20 10.21
N ARG A 102 15.44 19.90 10.77
CA ARG A 102 15.29 21.35 11.05
C ARG A 102 15.49 22.15 9.77
N ALA A 103 14.75 23.24 9.65
CA ALA A 103 15.05 24.26 8.66
C ALA A 103 16.48 24.77 8.93
N ALA A 104 17.37 24.62 7.97
CA ALA A 104 18.75 25.06 8.06
C ALA A 104 19.03 26.09 6.98
N ASP A 105 19.95 27.00 7.25
CA ASP A 105 20.44 27.92 6.24
C ASP A 105 21.06 27.14 5.07
N TYR A 106 20.77 27.61 3.86
CA TYR A 106 21.35 27.02 2.67
C TYR A 106 22.88 27.07 2.73
N ARG A 107 23.51 25.96 2.42
CA ARG A 107 24.95 25.88 2.24
C ARG A 107 25.28 25.73 0.77
N ILE A 108 26.16 26.58 0.30
CA ILE A 108 26.64 26.54 -1.07
C ILE A 108 27.10 25.11 -1.40
N SER A 109 26.67 24.61 -2.54
CA SER A 109 26.99 23.26 -3.00
C SER A 109 27.74 23.30 -4.34
N THR A 110 28.33 22.16 -4.69
CA THR A 110 28.96 22.00 -6.02
C THR A 110 27.92 22.24 -7.12
N SER A 111 28.33 22.82 -8.23
CA SER A 111 27.48 23.20 -9.36
C SER A 111 26.60 24.43 -9.15
N ASP A 112 26.48 24.98 -7.94
CA ASP A 112 25.84 26.28 -7.73
C ASP A 112 26.58 27.38 -8.48
N ILE A 113 25.85 28.44 -8.86
CA ILE A 113 26.42 29.59 -9.52
C ILE A 113 26.27 30.81 -8.59
N LEU A 114 27.40 31.41 -8.25
CA LEU A 114 27.45 32.58 -7.41
C LEU A 114 27.59 33.85 -8.26
N SER A 115 26.79 34.86 -7.98
CA SER A 115 27.04 36.23 -8.42
C SER A 115 27.81 36.97 -7.33
N ILE A 116 28.95 37.52 -7.69
CA ILE A 116 29.80 38.26 -6.77
C ILE A 116 30.05 39.63 -7.39
N ASN A 117 29.62 40.69 -6.68
CA ASN A 117 29.87 42.05 -7.05
C ASN A 117 30.77 42.69 -6.00
N LEU A 118 31.88 43.26 -6.42
CA LEU A 118 32.84 43.95 -5.53
C LEU A 118 32.63 45.46 -5.62
N ILE A 119 31.96 46.00 -4.62
CA ILE A 119 31.64 47.43 -4.58
C ILE A 119 32.93 48.24 -4.54
N GLY A 120 33.02 49.25 -5.43
CA GLY A 120 34.18 50.11 -5.55
C GLY A 120 35.27 49.59 -6.49
N TYR A 121 35.13 48.38 -7.04
CA TYR A 121 36.12 47.77 -7.96
C TYR A 121 35.45 47.12 -9.18
N PRO A 122 34.75 47.93 -10.03
CA PRO A 122 34.02 47.40 -11.17
C PRO A 122 34.90 46.75 -12.23
N GLU A 123 36.19 47.09 -12.26
CA GLU A 123 37.18 46.49 -13.16
C GLU A 123 37.49 45.04 -12.82
N ILE A 124 37.28 44.60 -11.55
CA ILE A 124 37.49 43.24 -11.10
C ILE A 124 36.23 42.38 -11.29
N THR A 125 35.08 42.99 -11.02
CA THR A 125 33.76 42.36 -11.21
C THR A 125 32.90 43.24 -12.11
N PRO A 126 33.08 43.19 -13.44
CA PRO A 126 32.29 44.00 -14.34
C PRO A 126 30.81 43.71 -14.19
N PRO A 127 29.95 44.74 -14.25
CA PRO A 127 28.51 44.56 -14.15
C PRO A 127 28.04 43.64 -15.28
N ILE A 128 27.17 42.70 -14.93
CA ILE A 128 26.55 41.80 -15.90
C ILE A 128 25.68 42.68 -16.82
N PRO A 129 25.83 42.64 -18.15
CA PRO A 129 25.00 43.42 -19.05
C PRO A 129 23.54 43.03 -18.85
N SER A 130 22.70 43.99 -18.51
CA SER A 130 21.26 43.84 -18.33
C SER A 130 20.51 43.45 -19.62
N THR A 131 21.19 43.42 -20.73
CA THR A 131 20.70 43.07 -22.08
C THR A 131 21.10 41.69 -22.55
N ALA A 132 21.60 40.79 -21.68
CA ALA A 132 21.74 39.41 -22.03
C ALA A 132 20.33 38.80 -22.20
N ILE A 133 19.78 38.95 -23.42
CA ILE A 133 18.70 38.09 -23.90
C ILE A 133 19.19 36.67 -23.67
N THR A 134 18.52 35.99 -22.77
CA THR A 134 18.75 34.56 -22.47
C THR A 134 18.41 33.75 -23.72
N THR A 135 19.33 33.71 -24.68
CA THR A 135 19.36 32.59 -25.62
C THR A 135 19.80 31.39 -24.82
N ALA A 136 18.99 30.32 -24.87
CA ALA A 136 19.07 29.08 -24.09
C ALA A 136 20.37 28.28 -24.27
N THR A 137 21.44 28.86 -24.79
CA THR A 137 22.69 28.19 -25.18
C THR A 137 23.87 28.40 -24.23
N ASN A 138 23.78 29.29 -23.21
CA ASN A 138 24.87 29.39 -22.24
C ASN A 138 24.36 29.61 -20.82
N PRO A 139 24.13 28.57 -20.03
CA PRO A 139 23.72 28.68 -18.64
C PRO A 139 24.79 29.30 -17.71
N TYR A 140 26.00 29.58 -18.21
CA TYR A 140 27.13 30.11 -17.46
C TYR A 140 27.34 31.63 -17.64
N ALA A 141 26.43 32.31 -18.33
CA ALA A 141 26.64 33.68 -18.73
C ALA A 141 26.69 34.73 -17.60
N SER A 142 26.51 34.35 -16.31
CA SER A 142 26.26 35.36 -15.29
C SER A 142 26.81 35.03 -13.88
N GLY A 143 27.92 34.31 -13.75
CA GLY A 143 28.43 34.08 -12.40
C GLY A 143 29.65 33.13 -12.30
N TYR A 144 30.03 32.89 -11.05
CA TYR A 144 31.15 32.03 -10.68
C TYR A 144 30.61 30.63 -10.34
N PRO A 145 30.82 29.62 -11.17
CA PRO A 145 30.37 28.23 -10.88
C PRO A 145 31.25 27.64 -9.79
N VAL A 146 30.63 26.92 -8.86
CA VAL A 146 31.31 26.11 -7.85
C VAL A 146 31.75 24.79 -8.50
N ASP A 147 33.03 24.52 -8.54
CA ASP A 147 33.59 23.33 -9.15
C ASP A 147 33.29 22.04 -8.32
N GLN A 148 33.61 20.87 -8.89
CA GLN A 148 33.37 19.58 -8.26
C GLN A 148 34.15 19.39 -6.93
N GLN A 149 35.20 20.15 -6.71
CA GLN A 149 35.96 20.17 -5.46
C GLN A 149 35.41 21.19 -4.45
N GLY A 150 34.38 21.97 -4.84
CA GLY A 150 33.71 22.94 -4.02
C GLY A 150 34.38 24.30 -3.94
N TYR A 151 35.13 24.69 -4.98
CA TYR A 151 35.80 25.98 -5.08
C TYR A 151 35.23 26.83 -6.23
N ILE A 152 35.38 28.10 -6.12
CA ILE A 152 35.25 29.01 -7.24
C ILE A 152 36.61 29.60 -7.62
N GLN A 153 36.74 30.05 -8.88
CA GLN A 153 37.89 30.84 -9.32
C GLN A 153 37.52 32.30 -9.27
N PHE A 154 38.19 33.07 -8.39
CA PHE A 154 37.93 34.50 -8.26
C PHE A 154 39.20 35.34 -8.57
N PRO A 155 39.07 36.49 -9.27
CA PRO A 155 40.20 37.35 -9.58
C PRO A 155 41.01 37.72 -8.34
N LEU A 156 42.31 37.91 -8.46
CA LEU A 156 43.30 38.24 -7.43
C LEU A 156 43.57 37.15 -6.42
N VAL A 157 42.53 36.48 -5.94
CA VAL A 157 42.60 35.46 -4.85
C VAL A 157 42.83 34.07 -5.39
N GLY A 158 42.38 33.79 -6.62
CA GLY A 158 42.47 32.44 -7.20
C GLY A 158 41.33 31.53 -6.72
N ARG A 159 41.67 30.32 -6.26
CA ARG A 159 40.68 29.32 -5.80
C ARG A 159 40.22 29.64 -4.37
N VAL A 160 38.90 29.85 -4.22
CA VAL A 160 38.26 30.10 -2.92
C VAL A 160 37.25 29.02 -2.61
N LYS A 161 37.35 28.43 -1.40
CA LYS A 161 36.42 27.41 -0.95
C LYS A 161 35.03 28.03 -0.75
N ALA A 162 34.02 27.48 -1.39
CA ALA A 162 32.63 27.91 -1.32
C ALA A 162 31.71 26.84 -0.74
N SER A 163 31.86 25.61 -1.22
CA SER A 163 30.99 24.49 -0.81
C SER A 163 31.04 24.22 0.71
N GLY A 164 29.86 24.00 1.30
CA GLY A 164 29.66 23.76 2.73
C GLY A 164 29.52 25.03 3.57
N LEU A 165 29.79 26.20 3.02
CA LEU A 165 29.66 27.49 3.70
C LEU A 165 28.27 28.11 3.41
N THR A 166 27.74 28.88 4.37
CA THR A 166 26.62 29.77 4.07
C THR A 166 27.13 30.96 3.23
N VAL A 167 26.21 31.66 2.57
CA VAL A 167 26.58 32.89 1.82
C VAL A 167 27.33 33.90 2.70
N SER A 168 26.90 34.11 3.94
CA SER A 168 27.54 35.00 4.91
C SER A 168 28.95 34.54 5.28
N GLN A 169 29.14 33.24 5.55
CA GLN A 169 30.45 32.66 5.85
C GLN A 169 31.41 32.81 4.65
N PHE A 170 30.90 32.49 3.46
CA PHE A 170 31.69 32.62 2.24
C PHE A 170 32.07 34.10 1.97
N THR A 171 31.13 35.05 2.11
CA THR A 171 31.38 36.47 1.95
C THR A 171 32.47 36.97 2.90
N ASN A 172 32.42 36.59 4.16
CA ASN A 172 33.44 36.94 5.14
C ASN A 172 34.81 36.35 4.81
N ASN A 173 34.85 35.08 4.38
CA ASN A 173 36.08 34.42 3.96
C ASN A 173 36.68 35.14 2.72
N LEU A 174 35.87 35.40 1.70
CA LEU A 174 36.32 36.11 0.50
C LEU A 174 36.83 37.55 0.84
N ARG A 175 36.09 38.26 1.70
CA ARG A 175 36.51 39.58 2.17
C ARG A 175 37.90 39.56 2.83
N SER A 176 38.12 38.61 3.72
CA SER A 176 39.41 38.41 4.42
C SER A 176 40.56 38.14 3.47
N GLN A 177 40.35 37.36 2.43
CA GLN A 177 41.38 37.06 1.42
C GLN A 177 41.66 38.25 0.52
N LEU A 178 40.62 39.04 0.14
CA LEU A 178 40.74 40.22 -0.69
C LEU A 178 41.47 41.38 -0.01
N GLN A 179 41.40 41.49 1.34
CA GLN A 179 42.11 42.52 2.13
C GLN A 179 43.64 42.50 1.95
N ARG A 180 44.19 41.40 1.41
CA ARG A 180 45.63 41.29 1.07
C ARG A 180 45.98 42.10 -0.17
N TYR A 181 45.01 42.41 -1.03
CA TYR A 181 45.20 43.00 -2.34
C TYR A 181 44.48 44.34 -2.47
N LEU A 182 43.37 44.54 -1.73
CA LEU A 182 42.49 45.68 -1.86
C LEU A 182 42.28 46.37 -0.51
N LYS A 183 42.11 47.68 -0.55
CA LYS A 183 41.78 48.48 0.63
C LYS A 183 40.26 48.52 0.80
N TYR A 184 39.75 48.02 1.88
CA TYR A 184 38.31 47.96 2.21
C TYR A 184 37.45 47.23 1.17
N PRO A 185 37.75 45.96 0.83
CA PRO A 185 36.92 45.21 -0.10
C PRO A 185 35.55 44.91 0.51
N ASP A 186 34.48 45.12 -0.26
CA ASP A 186 33.11 44.80 0.12
C ASP A 186 32.44 43.90 -0.93
N PRO A 187 32.68 42.61 -0.88
CA PRO A 187 32.04 41.64 -1.77
C PRO A 187 30.56 41.44 -1.41
N GLN A 188 29.69 41.63 -2.39
CA GLN A 188 28.27 41.31 -2.33
C GLN A 188 28.05 39.99 -3.04
N VAL A 189 27.68 38.97 -2.31
CA VAL A 189 27.55 37.59 -2.82
C VAL A 189 26.08 37.16 -2.81
N LYS A 190 25.62 36.58 -3.91
CA LYS A 190 24.30 35.97 -4.06
C LYS A 190 24.45 34.65 -4.82
N ILE A 191 23.59 33.69 -4.50
CA ILE A 191 23.43 32.47 -5.33
C ILE A 191 22.40 32.85 -6.40
N VAL A 192 22.77 32.75 -7.66
CA VAL A 192 21.88 33.10 -8.79
C VAL A 192 21.29 31.86 -9.44
N ASN A 193 21.92 30.71 -9.22
CA ASN A 193 21.38 29.41 -9.67
C ASN A 193 21.70 28.31 -8.65
N TYR A 194 20.64 27.78 -8.05
CA TYR A 194 20.69 26.68 -7.11
C TYR A 194 20.65 25.36 -7.88
N ARG A 195 21.75 24.65 -7.98
CA ARG A 195 21.89 23.42 -8.78
C ARG A 195 22.50 22.27 -8.00
N GLY A 196 23.10 22.55 -6.87
CA GLY A 196 23.88 21.59 -6.12
C GLY A 196 23.05 20.73 -5.20
N ASN A 197 22.04 21.28 -4.54
CA ASN A 197 21.17 20.55 -3.61
C ASN A 197 19.84 20.27 -4.27
N LYS A 198 19.42 18.99 -4.24
CA LYS A 198 18.21 18.53 -4.95
C LYS A 198 17.58 17.35 -4.26
N PHE A 199 16.30 17.17 -4.51
CA PHE A 199 15.53 16.00 -4.12
C PHE A 199 14.80 15.42 -5.32
N PHE A 200 14.41 14.17 -5.19
CA PHE A 200 13.67 13.44 -6.21
C PHE A 200 12.27 13.13 -5.69
N ILE A 201 11.30 13.23 -6.57
CA ILE A 201 9.93 12.83 -6.27
C ILE A 201 9.38 12.00 -7.43
N ASP A 202 8.79 10.85 -7.11
CA ASP A 202 8.21 9.94 -8.06
C ASP A 202 6.92 9.30 -7.53
N GLY A 203 6.37 8.34 -8.27
CA GLY A 203 5.10 7.71 -7.97
C GLY A 203 3.92 8.55 -8.43
N GLU A 204 2.84 8.52 -7.66
CA GLU A 204 1.55 9.13 -8.02
C GLU A 204 1.52 10.63 -7.72
N VAL A 205 2.35 11.38 -8.40
CA VAL A 205 2.36 12.85 -8.42
C VAL A 205 2.21 13.36 -9.85
N ARG A 206 1.69 14.57 -10.01
CA ARG A 206 1.41 15.12 -11.35
C ARG A 206 2.65 15.42 -12.17
N GLN A 207 3.74 15.79 -11.53
CA GLN A 207 5.02 16.13 -12.17
C GLN A 207 6.15 15.44 -11.42
N PRO A 208 6.39 14.13 -11.68
CA PRO A 208 7.54 13.45 -11.09
C PRO A 208 8.84 13.98 -11.69
N GLY A 209 9.91 13.98 -10.91
CA GLY A 209 11.21 14.42 -11.36
C GLY A 209 12.15 14.87 -10.27
N GLU A 210 13.17 15.59 -10.70
CA GLU A 210 14.20 16.21 -9.87
C GLU A 210 13.87 17.68 -9.63
N PHE A 211 13.96 18.12 -8.37
CA PHE A 211 13.71 19.48 -7.95
C PHE A 211 14.88 20.04 -7.14
N ASN A 212 15.22 21.29 -7.38
CA ASN A 212 16.29 21.96 -6.64
C ASN A 212 15.78 22.49 -5.30
N ILE A 213 16.63 22.40 -4.29
CA ILE A 213 16.44 23.07 -3.01
C ILE A 213 17.12 24.42 -3.09
N ALA A 214 16.37 25.50 -2.94
CA ALA A 214 16.87 26.87 -2.94
C ALA A 214 17.14 27.37 -1.51
N ASP A 215 17.24 28.69 -1.35
CA ASP A 215 17.44 29.36 -0.07
C ASP A 215 16.29 29.14 0.93
N ALA A 216 15.08 29.00 0.43
CA ALA A 216 13.93 28.64 1.26
C ALA A 216 13.90 27.11 1.51
N PRO A 217 13.87 26.69 2.78
CA PRO A 217 13.76 25.26 3.11
C PRO A 217 12.48 24.66 2.54
N VAL A 218 12.61 23.50 1.89
CA VAL A 218 11.48 22.78 1.29
C VAL A 218 11.01 21.71 2.27
N SER A 219 9.74 21.76 2.68
CA SER A 219 9.13 20.72 3.50
C SER A 219 8.63 19.54 2.63
N LEU A 220 8.35 18.39 3.26
CA LEU A 220 7.75 17.24 2.58
C LEU A 220 6.43 17.62 1.88
N TYR A 221 5.58 18.40 2.55
CA TYR A 221 4.34 18.90 1.95
C TYR A 221 4.63 19.87 0.79
N GLY A 222 5.60 20.76 0.97
CA GLY A 222 6.05 21.68 -0.08
C GLY A 222 6.56 20.95 -1.32
N ALA A 223 7.34 19.88 -1.14
CA ALA A 223 7.85 19.05 -2.23
C ALA A 223 6.74 18.39 -3.04
N ILE A 224 5.75 17.79 -2.37
CA ILE A 224 4.58 17.21 -3.04
C ILE A 224 3.81 18.29 -3.81
N SER A 225 3.68 19.50 -3.22
CA SER A 225 3.03 20.63 -3.89
C SER A 225 3.83 21.14 -5.10
N MET A 226 5.16 21.16 -5.03
CA MET A 226 6.04 21.52 -6.17
C MET A 226 5.88 20.53 -7.34
N ALA A 227 5.63 19.26 -7.04
CA ALA A 227 5.32 18.22 -8.03
C ALA A 227 3.85 18.27 -8.51
N GLY A 228 3.12 19.35 -8.24
CA GLY A 228 1.72 19.54 -8.67
C GLY A 228 0.69 18.82 -7.81
N GLY A 229 1.09 18.25 -6.66
CA GLY A 229 0.26 17.44 -5.77
C GLY A 229 0.15 15.99 -6.22
N ALA A 230 -0.48 15.16 -5.38
CA ALA A 230 -0.78 13.77 -5.73
C ALA A 230 -1.82 13.70 -6.87
N THR A 231 -1.74 12.63 -7.67
CA THR A 231 -2.77 12.29 -8.65
C THR A 231 -4.04 11.80 -7.95
N PRO A 232 -5.19 11.69 -8.62
CA PRO A 232 -6.38 11.06 -8.05
C PRO A 232 -6.15 9.60 -7.61
N GLU A 233 -5.20 8.92 -8.22
CA GLU A 233 -4.78 7.56 -7.91
C GLU A 233 -3.72 7.49 -6.80
N GLY A 234 -3.22 8.64 -6.35
CA GLY A 234 -2.17 8.73 -5.33
C GLY A 234 -2.71 8.63 -3.91
N ASP A 235 -2.03 7.86 -3.07
CA ASP A 235 -2.32 7.74 -1.65
C ASP A 235 -1.43 8.69 -0.83
N SER A 236 -1.97 9.84 -0.44
CA SER A 236 -1.27 10.79 0.43
C SER A 236 -0.97 10.24 1.84
N ASN A 237 -1.68 9.17 2.27
CA ASN A 237 -1.38 8.46 3.52
C ASN A 237 -0.25 7.44 3.39
N SER A 238 0.25 7.22 2.19
CA SER A 238 1.32 6.26 1.92
C SER A 238 2.44 6.92 1.14
N VAL A 239 3.23 7.73 1.84
CA VAL A 239 4.41 8.42 1.30
C VAL A 239 5.67 7.79 1.87
N THR A 240 6.60 7.44 1.02
CA THR A 240 7.91 6.92 1.39
C THR A 240 8.96 8.00 1.19
N LEU A 241 9.69 8.36 2.25
CA LEU A 241 10.89 9.19 2.18
C LEU A 241 12.12 8.30 2.38
N VAL A 242 13.06 8.37 1.47
CA VAL A 242 14.38 7.73 1.60
C VAL A 242 15.42 8.81 1.81
N ARG A 243 16.10 8.77 2.96
CA ARG A 243 17.19 9.69 3.33
C ARG A 243 18.41 8.89 3.72
N ARG A 244 19.53 9.13 3.05
CA ARG A 244 20.81 8.44 3.33
C ARG A 244 20.68 6.92 3.42
N GLY A 245 19.87 6.32 2.56
CA GLY A 245 19.60 4.89 2.53
C GLY A 245 18.61 4.37 3.57
N VAL A 246 18.10 5.21 4.45
CA VAL A 246 17.06 4.84 5.42
C VAL A 246 15.69 5.16 4.87
N LYS A 247 14.80 4.16 4.89
CA LYS A 247 13.42 4.28 4.43
C LYS A 247 12.50 4.69 5.60
N TYR A 248 11.74 5.75 5.39
CA TYR A 248 10.69 6.24 6.29
C TYR A 248 9.34 6.14 5.59
N GLU A 249 8.44 5.37 6.15
CA GLU A 249 7.05 5.32 5.69
C GLU A 249 6.23 6.34 6.46
N LEU A 250 5.69 7.32 5.75
CA LEU A 250 5.03 8.48 6.31
C LEU A 250 3.59 8.55 5.75
N GLY A 251 2.61 8.62 6.64
CA GLY A 251 1.24 8.95 6.28
C GLY A 251 0.92 10.38 6.72
N LEU A 252 0.36 11.22 5.86
CA LEU A 252 0.01 12.59 6.26
C LEU A 252 -1.00 12.58 7.41
N ARG A 253 -1.97 11.66 7.38
CA ARG A 253 -2.95 11.47 8.46
C ARG A 253 -2.32 10.91 9.74
N ASP A 254 -1.37 9.97 9.61
CA ASP A 254 -0.66 9.41 10.75
C ASP A 254 0.16 10.48 11.48
N LEU A 255 0.80 11.37 10.71
CA LEU A 255 1.52 12.52 11.26
C LEU A 255 0.56 13.45 12.03
N GLN A 256 -0.60 13.78 11.45
CA GLN A 256 -1.61 14.60 12.11
C GLN A 256 -2.13 13.97 13.40
N ASN A 257 -2.39 12.67 13.39
CA ASN A 257 -2.81 11.91 14.59
C ASN A 257 -1.75 11.93 15.71
N MET A 258 -0.48 12.07 15.35
CA MET A 258 0.63 12.25 16.31
C MET A 258 0.83 13.72 16.74
N GLY A 259 0.00 14.65 16.26
CA GLY A 259 0.16 16.09 16.48
C GLY A 259 1.31 16.70 15.67
N LEU A 260 1.71 16.04 14.58
CA LEU A 260 2.82 16.44 13.72
C LEU A 260 2.31 16.89 12.35
N SER A 261 3.13 17.62 11.61
CA SER A 261 2.80 18.06 10.26
C SER A 261 3.92 17.72 9.29
N ALA A 262 3.55 17.32 8.07
CA ALA A 262 4.50 17.18 6.96
C ALA A 262 5.26 18.47 6.64
N ASN A 263 4.76 19.63 7.06
CA ASN A 263 5.46 20.91 6.96
C ASN A 263 6.67 21.04 7.90
N GLN A 264 6.78 20.15 8.91
CA GLN A 264 7.90 20.12 9.86
C GLN A 264 9.04 19.22 9.41
N ILE A 265 8.83 18.43 8.36
CA ILE A 265 9.84 17.55 7.78
C ILE A 265 10.48 18.29 6.61
N TYR A 266 11.64 18.87 6.84
CA TYR A 266 12.40 19.54 5.80
C TYR A 266 13.29 18.57 5.02
N LEU A 267 13.33 18.74 3.72
CA LEU A 267 14.12 17.92 2.82
C LEU A 267 15.59 18.30 2.86
N GLN A 268 16.42 17.32 2.56
CA GLN A 268 17.86 17.45 2.44
C GLN A 268 18.31 17.02 1.03
N ASP A 269 19.52 17.42 0.68
CA ASP A 269 20.13 16.99 -0.57
C ASP A 269 20.16 15.44 -0.67
N GLY A 270 19.73 14.93 -1.82
CA GLY A 270 19.67 13.51 -2.10
C GLY A 270 18.46 12.77 -1.53
N ASP A 271 17.50 13.47 -0.90
CA ASP A 271 16.25 12.84 -0.47
C ASP A 271 15.45 12.34 -1.68
N SER A 272 14.82 11.18 -1.54
CA SER A 272 13.89 10.65 -2.52
C SER A 272 12.52 10.43 -1.88
N ILE A 273 11.49 10.94 -2.53
CA ILE A 273 10.10 10.85 -2.09
C ILE A 273 9.33 10.00 -3.11
N HIS A 274 8.60 9.01 -2.62
CA HIS A 274 7.71 8.19 -3.44
C HIS A 274 6.29 8.28 -2.89
N VAL A 275 5.35 8.75 -3.70
CA VAL A 275 3.91 8.73 -3.38
C VAL A 275 3.32 7.44 -3.94
N ASN A 276 2.84 6.57 -3.04
CA ASN A 276 2.30 5.27 -3.44
C ASN A 276 0.93 5.42 -4.11
N SER A 277 0.55 4.42 -4.91
CA SER A 277 -0.78 4.33 -5.50
C SER A 277 -1.80 3.80 -4.50
N LEU A 278 -3.04 4.31 -4.59
CA LEU A 278 -4.23 3.75 -3.92
C LEU A 278 -4.51 2.29 -4.32
N ASP A 279 -3.98 1.84 -5.46
CA ASP A 279 -4.11 0.44 -5.89
C ASP A 279 -3.56 -0.57 -4.88
N ARG A 280 -2.65 -0.16 -4.03
CA ARG A 280 -2.14 -0.97 -2.92
C ARG A 280 -3.02 -0.93 -1.67
N ASN A 281 -4.05 -0.10 -1.67
CA ASN A 281 -4.87 0.18 -0.50
C ASN A 281 -6.30 -0.31 -0.75
N LYS A 282 -6.45 -1.61 -1.00
CA LYS A 282 -7.71 -2.26 -1.34
C LYS A 282 -8.07 -3.36 -0.35
N VAL A 283 -9.37 -3.54 -0.17
CA VAL A 283 -9.98 -4.70 0.49
C VAL A 283 -10.61 -5.58 -0.58
N TYR A 284 -10.38 -6.87 -0.48
CA TYR A 284 -10.95 -7.84 -1.42
C TYR A 284 -12.21 -8.45 -0.83
N VAL A 285 -13.27 -8.46 -1.63
CA VAL A 285 -14.58 -8.99 -1.23
C VAL A 285 -14.86 -10.25 -2.02
N LEU A 286 -15.11 -11.35 -1.32
CA LEU A 286 -15.32 -12.68 -1.91
C LEU A 286 -16.51 -13.40 -1.27
N GLY A 287 -17.10 -14.37 -1.97
CA GLY A 287 -18.22 -15.16 -1.47
C GLY A 287 -19.58 -14.57 -1.80
N GLU A 288 -20.54 -14.68 -0.89
CA GLU A 288 -21.95 -14.41 -1.15
C GLU A 288 -22.34 -12.95 -0.86
N PHE A 289 -21.70 -12.01 -1.56
CA PHE A 289 -22.09 -10.60 -1.56
C PHE A 289 -22.97 -10.24 -2.76
N GLY A 290 -23.64 -9.11 -2.69
CA GLY A 290 -24.41 -8.57 -3.82
C GLY A 290 -23.55 -8.07 -4.97
N ASP A 291 -22.31 -7.64 -4.67
CA ASP A 291 -21.32 -7.18 -5.63
C ASP A 291 -19.91 -7.58 -5.16
N ILE A 292 -19.20 -8.33 -6.00
CA ILE A 292 -17.87 -8.85 -5.71
C ILE A 292 -16.86 -8.04 -6.50
N LYS A 293 -16.14 -7.15 -5.80
CA LYS A 293 -15.08 -6.34 -6.39
C LYS A 293 -14.08 -5.90 -5.31
N PRO A 294 -12.84 -5.59 -5.68
CA PRO A 294 -11.94 -4.88 -4.79
C PRO A 294 -12.51 -3.50 -4.44
N LEU A 295 -12.42 -3.12 -3.18
CA LEU A 295 -12.85 -1.82 -2.69
C LEU A 295 -11.63 -1.02 -2.22
N GLU A 296 -11.50 0.20 -2.70
CA GLU A 296 -10.45 1.11 -2.25
C GLU A 296 -10.72 1.58 -0.83
N ILE A 297 -9.65 1.64 -0.02
CA ILE A 297 -9.71 2.22 1.32
C ILE A 297 -9.46 3.73 1.18
N PRO A 298 -10.46 4.59 1.44
CA PRO A 298 -10.27 6.03 1.37
C PRO A 298 -9.36 6.53 2.49
N GLU A 299 -8.89 7.78 2.38
CA GLU A 299 -7.99 8.40 3.37
C GLU A 299 -8.50 8.32 4.81
N GLN A 300 -9.80 8.44 5.01
CA GLN A 300 -10.44 8.36 6.33
C GLN A 300 -10.56 6.92 6.87
N GLY A 301 -10.12 5.92 6.10
CA GLY A 301 -10.32 4.50 6.40
C GLY A 301 -11.69 4.00 5.98
N ILE A 302 -11.91 2.70 6.10
CA ILE A 302 -13.18 2.04 5.84
C ILE A 302 -13.43 0.96 6.89
N SER A 303 -14.64 0.87 7.41
CA SER A 303 -15.03 -0.18 8.35
C SER A 303 -15.58 -1.41 7.63
N LEU A 304 -15.60 -2.57 8.31
CA LEU A 304 -16.21 -3.79 7.79
C LEU A 304 -17.68 -3.57 7.41
N SER A 305 -18.45 -2.81 8.18
CA SER A 305 -19.86 -2.49 7.85
C SER A 305 -19.96 -1.66 6.57
N GLN A 306 -19.03 -0.73 6.33
CA GLN A 306 -18.99 0.05 5.11
C GLN A 306 -18.60 -0.80 3.89
N VAL A 307 -17.65 -1.74 4.06
CA VAL A 307 -17.32 -2.72 3.01
C VAL A 307 -18.53 -3.54 2.62
N ILE A 308 -19.28 -4.06 3.61
CA ILE A 308 -20.52 -4.81 3.37
C ILE A 308 -21.54 -3.94 2.62
N GLY A 309 -21.74 -2.67 3.04
CA GLY A 309 -22.67 -1.75 2.39
C GLY A 309 -22.28 -1.44 0.94
N GLN A 310 -20.99 -1.14 0.68
CA GLN A 310 -20.50 -0.86 -0.67
C GLN A 310 -20.54 -2.08 -1.60
N SER A 311 -20.52 -3.29 -1.04
CA SER A 311 -20.69 -4.56 -1.76
C SER A 311 -22.16 -4.94 -1.96
N LYS A 312 -23.09 -3.98 -1.83
CA LYS A 312 -24.56 -4.16 -1.92
C LYS A 312 -25.12 -5.14 -0.88
N GLY A 313 -24.43 -5.27 0.25
CA GLY A 313 -24.83 -6.17 1.33
C GLY A 313 -24.52 -7.64 1.06
N LEU A 314 -24.98 -8.51 1.97
CA LEU A 314 -24.94 -9.94 1.79
C LEU A 314 -26.05 -10.37 0.84
N ASN A 315 -25.79 -11.35 -0.02
CA ASN A 315 -26.83 -11.90 -0.88
C ASN A 315 -27.94 -12.56 -0.03
N PRO A 316 -29.18 -12.03 -0.03
CA PRO A 316 -30.23 -12.48 0.90
C PRO A 316 -30.67 -13.91 0.67
N LEU A 317 -30.42 -14.47 -0.52
CA LEU A 317 -30.85 -15.83 -0.90
C LEU A 317 -29.76 -16.88 -0.64
N THR A 318 -28.50 -16.48 -0.67
CA THR A 318 -27.40 -17.44 -0.73
C THR A 318 -26.40 -17.28 0.43
N ALA A 319 -26.28 -16.09 1.04
CA ALA A 319 -25.31 -15.80 2.05
C ALA A 319 -25.67 -16.35 3.43
N ASN A 320 -24.68 -16.86 4.15
CA ASN A 320 -24.80 -17.22 5.56
C ASN A 320 -24.32 -16.05 6.44
N ALA A 321 -25.23 -15.20 6.87
CA ALA A 321 -24.91 -14.04 7.70
C ALA A 321 -24.29 -14.39 9.06
N ALA A 322 -24.36 -15.64 9.51
CA ALA A 322 -23.66 -16.09 10.72
C ALA A 322 -22.16 -16.34 10.49
N LYS A 323 -21.71 -16.35 9.24
CA LYS A 323 -20.35 -16.73 8.84
C LYS A 323 -19.74 -15.70 7.90
N VAL A 324 -19.43 -14.52 8.44
CA VAL A 324 -18.68 -13.46 7.77
C VAL A 324 -17.28 -13.45 8.35
N TYR A 325 -16.29 -13.58 7.51
CA TYR A 325 -14.89 -13.68 7.87
C TYR A 325 -14.07 -12.51 7.32
N VAL A 326 -13.08 -12.05 8.08
CA VAL A 326 -12.03 -11.17 7.61
C VAL A 326 -10.70 -11.90 7.79
N VAL A 327 -10.01 -12.14 6.69
CA VAL A 327 -8.67 -12.75 6.67
C VAL A 327 -7.66 -11.64 6.55
N ARG A 328 -6.76 -11.54 7.53
CA ARG A 328 -5.69 -10.54 7.60
C ARG A 328 -4.34 -11.20 7.65
N ASP A 329 -3.57 -11.05 6.58
CA ASP A 329 -2.19 -11.49 6.52
C ASP A 329 -1.25 -10.39 7.00
N HIS A 330 -0.33 -10.73 7.91
CA HIS A 330 0.65 -9.79 8.44
C HIS A 330 1.97 -9.78 7.64
N GLY A 331 2.02 -10.47 6.50
CA GLY A 331 3.14 -10.47 5.55
C GLY A 331 4.46 -11.05 6.07
N ASN A 332 4.94 -10.56 7.20
CA ASN A 332 6.20 -10.98 7.83
C ASN A 332 6.00 -11.85 9.08
N ALA A 333 4.74 -12.07 9.47
CA ALA A 333 4.40 -12.89 10.62
C ALA A 333 4.20 -14.33 10.21
N SER A 334 4.51 -15.25 11.13
CA SER A 334 4.33 -16.68 10.88
C SER A 334 2.86 -17.12 10.87
N TYR A 335 1.91 -16.20 11.05
CA TYR A 335 0.50 -16.51 11.16
C TYR A 335 -0.39 -15.47 10.47
N THR A 336 -1.58 -15.89 10.07
CA THR A 336 -2.65 -15.09 9.50
C THR A 336 -3.83 -15.04 10.46
N ASP A 337 -4.35 -13.86 10.77
CA ASP A 337 -5.54 -13.73 11.60
C ASP A 337 -6.81 -13.91 10.76
N ILE A 338 -7.76 -14.69 11.29
CA ILE A 338 -9.10 -14.84 10.75
C ILE A 338 -10.08 -14.34 11.80
N TYR A 339 -10.65 -13.17 11.58
CA TYR A 339 -11.74 -12.64 12.40
C TYR A 339 -13.06 -13.10 11.81
N TYR A 340 -14.00 -13.53 12.66
CA TYR A 340 -15.33 -13.82 12.18
C TYR A 340 -16.40 -13.09 13.00
N VAL A 341 -17.47 -12.76 12.35
CA VAL A 341 -18.62 -12.09 12.96
C VAL A 341 -19.92 -12.71 12.49
N ASN A 342 -20.85 -12.90 13.44
CA ASN A 342 -22.21 -13.31 13.15
C ASN A 342 -23.10 -12.06 13.00
N LEU A 343 -23.47 -11.72 11.78
CA LEU A 343 -24.28 -10.54 11.46
C LEU A 343 -25.80 -10.79 11.54
N GLN A 344 -26.25 -11.93 12.02
CA GLN A 344 -27.67 -12.17 12.28
C GLN A 344 -28.20 -11.36 13.45
N THR A 345 -27.30 -10.83 14.30
CA THR A 345 -27.64 -9.98 15.44
C THR A 345 -27.24 -8.52 15.16
N VAL A 346 -28.15 -7.60 15.44
CA VAL A 346 -27.93 -6.15 15.22
C VAL A 346 -26.76 -5.61 16.05
N THR A 347 -26.54 -6.18 17.25
CA THR A 347 -25.42 -5.79 18.12
C THR A 347 -24.06 -6.02 17.48
N ASN A 348 -23.92 -7.07 16.66
CA ASN A 348 -22.68 -7.36 15.96
C ASN A 348 -22.42 -6.45 14.75
N LEU A 349 -23.44 -5.76 14.23
CA LEU A 349 -23.25 -4.69 13.26
C LEU A 349 -22.47 -3.51 13.88
N ALA A 350 -22.68 -3.24 15.17
CA ALA A 350 -21.89 -2.22 15.86
C ALA A 350 -20.40 -2.62 15.98
N LEU A 351 -20.11 -3.90 16.17
CA LEU A 351 -18.73 -4.42 16.14
C LEU A 351 -18.14 -4.29 14.73
N ALA A 352 -18.87 -4.69 13.71
CA ALA A 352 -18.45 -4.55 12.31
C ALA A 352 -18.19 -3.08 11.92
N ASN A 353 -18.97 -2.14 12.49
CA ASN A 353 -18.76 -0.71 12.25
C ASN A 353 -17.49 -0.16 12.93
N ARG A 354 -17.03 -0.79 14.00
CA ARG A 354 -15.79 -0.43 14.70
C ARG A 354 -14.56 -1.17 14.20
N PHE A 355 -14.75 -2.21 13.38
CA PHE A 355 -13.65 -2.96 12.78
C PHE A 355 -13.11 -2.19 11.59
N GLU A 356 -11.93 -1.60 11.75
CA GLU A 356 -11.23 -0.90 10.68
C GLU A 356 -10.50 -1.89 9.78
N MET A 357 -10.78 -1.80 8.48
CA MET A 357 -10.15 -2.62 7.46
C MET A 357 -8.73 -2.13 7.17
N GLN A 358 -7.87 -3.06 6.82
CA GLN A 358 -6.49 -2.79 6.41
C GLN A 358 -6.27 -3.18 4.94
N PRO A 359 -5.23 -2.62 4.29
CA PRO A 359 -4.84 -3.07 2.96
C PRO A 359 -4.64 -4.58 2.91
N ASP A 360 -5.08 -5.18 1.81
CA ASP A 360 -5.01 -6.62 1.53
C ASP A 360 -5.89 -7.52 2.42
N ASP A 361 -6.74 -6.94 3.29
CA ASP A 361 -7.76 -7.71 3.97
C ASP A 361 -8.71 -8.38 2.96
N ILE A 362 -9.07 -9.62 3.23
CA ILE A 362 -10.06 -10.36 2.44
C ILE A 362 -11.32 -10.53 3.30
N VAL A 363 -12.44 -9.99 2.84
CA VAL A 363 -13.76 -10.22 3.45
C VAL A 363 -14.44 -11.36 2.71
N TYR A 364 -14.82 -12.39 3.42
CA TYR A 364 -15.43 -13.59 2.85
C TYR A 364 -16.72 -13.97 3.57
N VAL A 365 -17.73 -14.33 2.81
CA VAL A 365 -19.01 -14.82 3.33
C VAL A 365 -19.33 -16.19 2.75
N ASP A 366 -19.61 -17.15 3.64
CA ASP A 366 -20.00 -18.49 3.28
C ASP A 366 -21.40 -18.55 2.64
N PRO A 367 -21.63 -19.47 1.70
CA PRO A 367 -22.99 -19.81 1.27
C PRO A 367 -23.75 -20.58 2.34
N THR A 368 -25.08 -20.49 2.32
CA THR A 368 -25.94 -21.33 3.18
C THR A 368 -25.83 -22.81 2.78
N GLY A 369 -26.16 -23.71 3.72
CA GLY A 369 -26.22 -25.13 3.42
C GLY A 369 -27.21 -25.47 2.28
N LEU A 370 -28.33 -24.74 2.22
CA LEU A 370 -29.32 -24.87 1.14
C LEU A 370 -28.75 -24.45 -0.21
N THR A 371 -28.02 -23.35 -0.26
CA THR A 371 -27.34 -22.87 -1.49
C THR A 371 -26.31 -23.90 -1.97
N ARG A 372 -25.53 -24.48 -1.05
CA ARG A 372 -24.58 -25.57 -1.38
C ARG A 372 -25.30 -26.77 -1.97
N TRP A 373 -26.40 -27.18 -1.35
CA TRP A 373 -27.24 -28.29 -1.83
C TRP A 373 -27.84 -28.00 -3.21
N SER A 374 -28.38 -26.81 -3.40
CA SER A 374 -28.95 -26.39 -4.71
C SER A 374 -27.89 -26.40 -5.81
N ARG A 375 -26.71 -25.87 -5.56
CA ARG A 375 -25.58 -25.92 -6.53
C ARG A 375 -25.17 -27.36 -6.84
N PHE A 376 -25.11 -28.21 -5.84
CA PHE A 376 -24.85 -29.64 -5.99
C PHE A 376 -25.91 -30.31 -6.89
N VAL A 377 -27.20 -30.14 -6.58
CA VAL A 377 -28.29 -30.70 -7.37
C VAL A 377 -28.25 -30.22 -8.83
N ASN A 378 -28.04 -28.91 -9.05
CA ASN A 378 -27.96 -28.33 -10.38
C ASN A 378 -26.72 -28.80 -11.18
N SER A 379 -25.66 -29.22 -10.50
CA SER A 379 -24.47 -29.76 -11.17
C SER A 379 -24.64 -31.24 -11.59
N ILE A 380 -25.53 -31.98 -10.92
CA ILE A 380 -25.81 -33.39 -11.22
C ILE A 380 -26.96 -33.55 -12.22
N LEU A 381 -28.01 -32.72 -12.09
CA LEU A 381 -29.13 -32.72 -13.00
C LEU A 381 -28.78 -31.91 -14.23
N PRO A 382 -28.57 -32.55 -15.41
CA PRO A 382 -28.43 -31.79 -16.66
C PRO A 382 -29.68 -30.94 -16.85
N SER A 383 -29.49 -29.67 -17.15
CA SER A 383 -30.59 -28.73 -17.38
C SER A 383 -31.62 -29.40 -18.31
N SER A 384 -32.91 -29.28 -17.99
CA SER A 384 -34.02 -29.87 -18.73
C SER A 384 -34.05 -29.49 -20.21
N THR A 385 -33.25 -28.51 -20.61
CA THR A 385 -33.03 -28.13 -22.02
C THR A 385 -32.21 -29.17 -22.80
N ALA A 386 -31.30 -29.90 -22.15
CA ALA A 386 -30.53 -30.96 -22.80
C ALA A 386 -31.36 -32.21 -23.06
N ILE A 387 -32.36 -32.47 -22.23
CA ILE A 387 -33.27 -33.62 -22.39
C ILE A 387 -34.24 -33.39 -23.56
N ARG A 388 -34.64 -32.15 -23.85
CA ARG A 388 -35.49 -31.82 -25.01
C ARG A 388 -34.76 -31.93 -26.36
N GLN A 389 -33.46 -31.80 -26.40
CA GLN A 389 -32.67 -31.99 -27.62
C GLN A 389 -32.41 -33.47 -27.94
N ILE A 390 -32.50 -34.37 -26.97
CA ILE A 390 -32.31 -35.80 -27.16
C ILE A 390 -33.66 -36.49 -27.51
N SER A 391 -34.79 -35.92 -27.08
CA SER A 391 -36.12 -36.44 -27.39
C SER A 391 -36.75 -35.91 -28.69
N GLY A 392 -36.01 -35.16 -29.47
CA GLY A 392 -36.39 -34.57 -30.75
C GLY A 392 -35.87 -35.36 -31.96
N LEU A 393 -35.69 -36.69 -31.86
CA LEU A 393 -35.50 -37.61 -32.97
C LEU A 393 -36.71 -38.49 -33.10
#